data_ddd982934a842c9022aee40a32616e47
#
_entry.id   ddd982934a842c9022aee40a32616e47
#
_cell.length_a   1.000
_cell.length_b   1.000
_cell.length_c   1.000
_cell.angle_alpha   90.00
_cell.angle_beta   90.00
_cell.angle_gamma   90.00
#
_symmetry.space_group_name_H-M   'P 1'
#
loop_
_entity.id
_entity.type
_entity.pdbx_description
1 polymer ?
#
loop_
_entity_poly.entity_id
_entity_poly.type
_entity_poly.pdbx_seq_one_letter_code
_entity_poly.pdbx_strand_id
1 'polypeptide(L)'
;MKDYAFAVERSVLECRGGDVVRFLNGQLSNDVNKLQPNLAMHACVMTAKGRMNAEVWLTKIADGIRLDGPPNMGEELLARFERYIISDDVTVEEVAGIKLYHVTGDFRDFAENQKANEIQYNLSRRFNRDGLDYWISKGSHCRYSHNVENLTPDQFESFRIAQGVPRWGAELDENTLPVEAGLDRDCIDYHKGCYIGQEVISRLKSVGHVNRLLIRLIADKHSTMARGTKLFFDEQPIGTITSEARSLDLENVVALAYVKRAYSTPGTMIVTENGERLTVHTLQL
;
A
#
# COMPACT_ATOMS: atom_id res chain seq x y z
N MET A 1 9.38 -9.12 -18.39
CA MET A 1 9.44 -8.93 -16.91
C MET A 1 8.91 -10.23 -16.32
N LYS A 2 9.55 -10.80 -15.31
CA LYS A 2 9.05 -12.03 -14.67
C LYS A 2 7.78 -11.74 -13.87
N ASP A 3 6.92 -12.74 -13.77
CA ASP A 3 5.73 -12.70 -12.92
C ASP A 3 5.99 -13.46 -11.62
N TYR A 4 5.47 -12.94 -10.52
CA TYR A 4 5.73 -13.42 -9.18
C TYR A 4 4.41 -13.70 -8.46
N ALA A 5 4.42 -14.71 -7.58
CA ALA A 5 3.33 -14.98 -6.66
C ALA A 5 3.83 -14.99 -5.22
N PHE A 6 3.06 -14.44 -4.32
CA PHE A 6 3.41 -14.40 -2.90
C PHE A 6 2.19 -14.22 -2.00
N ALA A 7 2.31 -14.68 -0.76
CA ALA A 7 1.33 -14.40 0.27
C ALA A 7 1.52 -12.97 0.80
N VAL A 8 0.41 -12.28 1.05
CA VAL A 8 0.38 -10.95 1.68
C VAL A 8 -0.33 -11.09 3.02
N GLU A 9 0.38 -10.82 4.11
CA GLU A 9 -0.21 -10.82 5.44
C GLU A 9 -1.06 -9.55 5.63
N ARG A 10 -2.34 -9.75 5.94
CA ARG A 10 -3.32 -8.67 6.15
C ARG A 10 -4.28 -9.01 7.27
N SER A 11 -4.70 -8.00 8.02
CA SER A 11 -5.92 -8.07 8.82
C SER A 11 -7.12 -7.85 7.92
N VAL A 12 -8.18 -8.62 8.09
CA VAL A 12 -9.33 -8.61 7.19
C VAL A 12 -10.60 -8.34 7.96
N LEU A 13 -11.38 -7.36 7.47
CA LEU A 13 -12.72 -7.06 7.98
C LEU A 13 -13.73 -7.19 6.85
N GLU A 14 -14.95 -7.59 7.20
CA GLU A 14 -16.09 -7.55 6.28
C GLU A 14 -17.17 -6.63 6.85
N CYS A 15 -17.62 -5.71 5.99
CA CYS A 15 -18.66 -4.73 6.29
C CYS A 15 -19.93 -5.09 5.52
N ARG A 16 -21.06 -5.28 6.22
CA ARG A 16 -22.36 -5.63 5.65
C ARG A 16 -23.44 -4.68 6.12
N GLY A 17 -24.54 -4.63 5.39
CA GLY A 17 -25.71 -3.80 5.68
C GLY A 17 -26.06 -2.83 4.57
N GLY A 18 -27.25 -2.24 4.66
CA GLY A 18 -27.79 -1.35 3.63
C GLY A 18 -27.02 -0.03 3.46
N ASP A 19 -26.33 0.41 4.53
CA ASP A 19 -25.63 1.70 4.55
C ASP A 19 -24.11 1.58 4.35
N VAL A 20 -23.58 0.39 4.09
CA VAL A 20 -22.14 0.09 4.06
C VAL A 20 -21.35 1.04 3.14
N VAL A 21 -21.84 1.29 1.92
CA VAL A 21 -21.14 2.18 0.96
C VAL A 21 -21.10 3.61 1.47
N ARG A 22 -22.24 4.14 1.97
CA ARG A 22 -22.35 5.49 2.52
C ARG A 22 -21.44 5.67 3.73
N PHE A 23 -21.49 4.71 4.67
CA PHE A 23 -20.68 4.72 5.87
C PHE A 23 -19.18 4.71 5.54
N LEU A 24 -18.70 3.73 4.78
CA LEU A 24 -17.30 3.64 4.41
C LEU A 24 -16.82 4.83 3.59
N ASN A 25 -17.71 5.41 2.77
CA ASN A 25 -17.39 6.63 2.03
C ASN A 25 -17.10 7.82 2.95
N GLY A 26 -17.74 7.92 4.12
CA GLY A 26 -17.44 8.92 5.15
C GLY A 26 -16.18 8.62 5.99
N GLN A 27 -15.73 7.36 6.02
CA GLN A 27 -14.59 6.93 6.83
C GLN A 27 -13.25 6.90 6.07
N LEU A 28 -13.29 6.76 4.75
CA LEU A 28 -12.13 6.49 3.90
C LEU A 28 -11.84 7.64 2.93
N SER A 29 -10.58 7.76 2.54
CA SER A 29 -10.10 8.84 1.66
C SER A 29 -10.48 8.68 0.19
N ASN A 30 -10.74 7.45 -0.29
CA ASN A 30 -11.14 7.20 -1.67
C ASN A 30 -12.67 7.10 -1.82
N ASP A 31 -13.18 7.25 -3.03
CA ASP A 31 -14.62 7.26 -3.31
C ASP A 31 -15.16 5.82 -3.45
N VAL A 32 -15.73 5.32 -2.35
CA VAL A 32 -16.28 3.95 -2.27
C VAL A 32 -17.44 3.74 -3.25
N ASN A 33 -18.13 4.79 -3.70
CA ASN A 33 -19.18 4.68 -4.73
C ASN A 33 -18.61 4.21 -6.07
N LYS A 34 -17.31 4.44 -6.33
CA LYS A 34 -16.60 4.02 -7.54
C LYS A 34 -16.04 2.60 -7.46
N LEU A 35 -16.17 1.92 -6.32
CA LEU A 35 -15.70 0.55 -6.16
C LEU A 35 -16.45 -0.38 -7.13
N GLN A 36 -15.73 -1.06 -8.00
CA GLN A 36 -16.28 -1.96 -9.00
C GLN A 36 -16.13 -3.43 -8.58
N PRO A 37 -17.00 -4.33 -9.02
CA PRO A 37 -16.79 -5.77 -8.87
C PRO A 37 -15.44 -6.19 -9.48
N ASN A 38 -14.76 -7.12 -8.83
CA ASN A 38 -13.48 -7.69 -9.27
C ASN A 38 -12.32 -6.67 -9.41
N LEU A 39 -12.46 -5.45 -8.86
CA LEU A 39 -11.36 -4.50 -8.72
C LEU A 39 -11.10 -4.22 -7.24
N ALA A 40 -9.84 -4.21 -6.86
CA ALA A 40 -9.43 -3.73 -5.55
C ALA A 40 -9.21 -2.21 -5.60
N MET A 41 -9.70 -1.51 -4.57
CA MET A 41 -9.55 -0.06 -4.41
C MET A 41 -8.67 0.24 -3.21
N HIS A 42 -7.66 1.07 -3.41
CA HIS A 42 -6.78 1.52 -2.34
C HIS A 42 -7.36 2.77 -1.64
N ALA A 43 -7.27 2.83 -0.33
CA ALA A 43 -7.72 3.98 0.47
C ALA A 43 -6.92 4.10 1.76
N CYS A 44 -7.04 5.26 2.43
CA CYS A 44 -6.50 5.48 3.77
C CYS A 44 -7.64 5.67 4.79
N VAL A 45 -7.49 5.08 5.95
CA VAL A 45 -8.19 5.44 7.18
C VAL A 45 -7.37 6.52 7.86
N MET A 46 -7.98 7.66 8.18
CA MET A 46 -7.27 8.81 8.72
C MET A 46 -7.85 9.34 10.02
N THR A 47 -7.01 10.06 10.77
CA THR A 47 -7.44 10.92 11.87
C THR A 47 -7.99 12.24 11.34
N ALA A 48 -8.71 13.00 12.17
CA ALA A 48 -9.15 14.36 11.84
C ALA A 48 -7.98 15.32 11.53
N LYS A 49 -6.76 14.99 11.97
CA LYS A 49 -5.54 15.75 11.67
C LYS A 49 -4.89 15.36 10.33
N GLY A 50 -5.52 14.52 9.52
CA GLY A 50 -5.00 14.04 8.23
C GLY A 50 -3.85 13.04 8.33
N ARG A 51 -3.53 12.55 9.54
CA ARG A 51 -2.55 11.49 9.76
C ARG A 51 -3.17 10.13 9.51
N MET A 52 -2.37 9.17 9.09
CA MET A 52 -2.84 7.81 8.84
C MET A 52 -3.18 7.07 10.14
N ASN A 53 -4.29 6.33 10.13
CA ASN A 53 -4.51 5.22 11.06
C ASN A 53 -4.15 3.89 10.41
N ALA A 54 -4.44 3.75 9.11
CA ALA A 54 -4.04 2.59 8.31
C ALA A 54 -4.12 2.91 6.81
N GLU A 55 -3.45 2.13 5.99
CA GLU A 55 -3.76 1.96 4.58
C GLU A 55 -4.64 0.71 4.42
N VAL A 56 -5.66 0.78 3.59
CA VAL A 56 -6.61 -0.32 3.38
C VAL A 56 -6.91 -0.54 1.91
N TRP A 57 -7.20 -1.80 1.56
CA TRP A 57 -7.73 -2.15 0.26
C TRP A 57 -9.15 -2.67 0.41
N LEU A 58 -10.01 -2.25 -0.52
CA LEU A 58 -11.42 -2.61 -0.53
C LEU A 58 -11.72 -3.51 -1.72
N THR A 59 -12.54 -4.52 -1.50
CA THR A 59 -13.07 -5.39 -2.55
C THR A 59 -14.55 -5.66 -2.31
N LYS A 60 -15.36 -5.69 -3.38
CA LYS A 60 -16.75 -6.11 -3.27
C LYS A 60 -16.85 -7.61 -3.00
N ILE A 61 -17.70 -7.97 -2.05
CA ILE A 61 -18.15 -9.35 -1.82
C ILE A 61 -19.64 -9.45 -2.11
N ALA A 62 -20.22 -10.65 -2.07
CA ALA A 62 -21.60 -10.88 -2.48
C ALA A 62 -22.61 -10.00 -1.72
N ASP A 63 -22.41 -9.79 -0.43
CA ASP A 63 -23.32 -9.12 0.49
C ASP A 63 -22.69 -7.93 1.24
N GLY A 64 -21.60 -7.35 0.69
CA GLY A 64 -20.93 -6.24 1.36
C GLY A 64 -19.60 -5.83 0.73
N ILE A 65 -18.72 -5.31 1.59
CA ILE A 65 -17.37 -4.88 1.23
C ILE A 65 -16.38 -5.51 2.21
N ARG A 66 -15.37 -6.17 1.67
CA ARG A 66 -14.20 -6.61 2.42
C ARG A 66 -13.15 -5.51 2.41
N LEU A 67 -12.61 -5.21 3.60
CA LEU A 67 -11.42 -4.39 3.77
C LEU A 67 -10.27 -5.25 4.22
N ASP A 68 -9.11 -5.03 3.67
CA ASP A 68 -7.88 -5.57 4.23
C ASP A 68 -6.94 -4.41 4.62
N GLY A 69 -6.40 -4.48 5.82
CA GLY A 69 -5.49 -3.49 6.41
C GLY A 69 -4.15 -4.12 6.80
N PRO A 70 -3.23 -3.35 7.39
CA PRO A 70 -1.94 -3.86 7.83
C PRO A 70 -2.09 -5.07 8.77
N PRO A 71 -1.12 -6.00 8.80
CA PRO A 71 -1.19 -7.15 9.69
C PRO A 71 -1.26 -6.72 11.16
N ASN A 72 -1.98 -7.49 11.97
CA ASN A 72 -2.19 -7.27 13.42
C ASN A 72 -2.92 -5.97 13.78
N MET A 73 -3.66 -5.36 12.85
CA MET A 73 -4.47 -4.16 13.09
C MET A 73 -5.99 -4.43 13.02
N GLY A 74 -6.41 -5.69 13.02
CA GLY A 74 -7.84 -6.06 12.87
C GLY A 74 -8.70 -5.49 14.00
N GLU A 75 -8.33 -5.73 15.25
CA GLU A 75 -9.05 -5.22 16.43
C GLU A 75 -9.09 -3.69 16.47
N GLU A 76 -7.98 -3.02 16.15
CA GLU A 76 -7.90 -1.56 16.14
C GLU A 76 -8.81 -0.96 15.06
N LEU A 77 -8.77 -1.53 13.85
CA LEU A 77 -9.62 -1.10 12.74
C LEU A 77 -11.10 -1.36 13.03
N LEU A 78 -11.43 -2.53 13.60
CA LEU A 78 -12.78 -2.87 14.03
C LEU A 78 -13.31 -1.84 15.03
N ALA A 79 -12.59 -1.62 16.13
CA ALA A 79 -12.95 -0.64 17.15
C ALA A 79 -13.05 0.79 16.59
N ARG A 80 -12.19 1.11 15.60
CA ARG A 80 -12.21 2.40 14.90
C ARG A 80 -13.50 2.57 14.09
N PHE A 81 -13.96 1.56 13.37
CA PHE A 81 -15.20 1.66 12.59
C PHE A 81 -16.44 1.62 13.49
N GLU A 82 -16.51 0.72 14.47
CA GLU A 82 -17.64 0.61 15.40
C GLU A 82 -17.93 1.93 16.14
N ARG A 83 -16.89 2.69 16.49
CA ARG A 83 -17.04 4.00 17.14
C ARG A 83 -17.89 4.98 16.34
N TYR A 84 -17.94 4.86 15.02
CA TYR A 84 -18.66 5.78 14.12
C TYR A 84 -19.97 5.21 13.59
N ILE A 85 -20.32 3.98 13.93
CA ILE A 85 -21.63 3.40 13.64
C ILE A 85 -22.60 3.87 14.74
N ILE A 86 -23.47 4.82 14.42
CA ILE A 86 -24.43 5.37 15.39
C ILE A 86 -25.85 4.93 15.04
N SER A 87 -26.27 5.16 13.80
CA SER A 87 -27.62 4.84 13.30
C SER A 87 -27.59 4.20 11.91
N ASP A 88 -26.40 3.89 11.42
CA ASP A 88 -26.22 3.25 10.13
C ASP A 88 -26.56 1.76 10.22
N ASP A 89 -27.24 1.24 9.21
CA ASP A 89 -27.41 -0.20 9.02
C ASP A 89 -26.09 -0.79 8.50
N VAL A 90 -25.14 -0.97 9.41
CA VAL A 90 -23.79 -1.50 9.12
C VAL A 90 -23.34 -2.42 10.24
N THR A 91 -22.86 -3.58 9.89
CA THR A 91 -22.08 -4.47 10.74
C THR A 91 -20.66 -4.59 10.23
N VAL A 92 -19.68 -4.64 11.11
CA VAL A 92 -18.27 -4.86 10.78
C VAL A 92 -17.77 -6.04 11.60
N GLU A 93 -17.12 -6.98 10.96
CA GLU A 93 -16.60 -8.19 11.61
C GLU A 93 -15.17 -8.46 11.14
N GLU A 94 -14.29 -8.86 12.06
CA GLU A 94 -12.97 -9.36 11.70
C GLU A 94 -13.08 -10.82 11.21
N VAL A 95 -12.44 -11.11 10.07
CA VAL A 95 -12.49 -12.42 9.43
C VAL A 95 -11.16 -13.13 9.61
N ALA A 96 -11.17 -14.22 10.35
CA ALA A 96 -10.01 -15.09 10.52
C ALA A 96 -10.00 -16.25 9.50
N GLY A 97 -8.79 -16.80 9.27
CA GLY A 97 -8.65 -18.03 8.49
C GLY A 97 -8.67 -17.89 6.97
N ILE A 98 -8.69 -16.66 6.46
CA ILE A 98 -8.47 -16.37 5.04
C ILE A 98 -7.08 -15.78 4.83
N LYS A 99 -6.51 -16.03 3.66
CA LYS A 99 -5.19 -15.49 3.26
C LYS A 99 -5.31 -14.80 1.92
N LEU A 100 -4.60 -13.68 1.79
CA LEU A 100 -4.41 -12.99 0.53
C LEU A 100 -3.16 -13.52 -0.16
N TYR A 101 -3.30 -13.89 -1.43
CA TYR A 101 -2.19 -14.12 -2.36
C TYR A 101 -2.27 -13.09 -3.47
N HIS A 102 -1.12 -12.53 -3.82
CA HIS A 102 -0.99 -11.65 -4.97
C HIS A 102 -0.15 -12.31 -6.05
N VAL A 103 -0.59 -12.19 -7.29
CA VAL A 103 0.14 -12.65 -8.47
C VAL A 103 0.32 -11.47 -9.40
N THR A 104 1.56 -11.12 -9.75
CA THR A 104 1.86 -10.03 -10.68
C THR A 104 1.69 -10.46 -12.13
N GLY A 105 1.29 -9.54 -13.00
CA GLY A 105 1.14 -9.77 -14.44
C GLY A 105 -0.24 -9.39 -14.98
N ASP A 106 -0.44 -9.54 -16.29
CA ASP A 106 -1.75 -9.36 -16.92
C ASP A 106 -2.50 -10.70 -16.93
N PHE A 107 -3.41 -10.86 -16.00
CA PHE A 107 -4.18 -12.09 -15.82
C PHE A 107 -5.65 -11.94 -16.20
N ARG A 108 -6.02 -10.95 -17.02
CA ARG A 108 -7.43 -10.72 -17.40
C ARG A 108 -8.05 -11.95 -18.04
N ASP A 109 -7.33 -12.59 -18.95
CA ASP A 109 -7.79 -13.83 -19.61
C ASP A 109 -7.85 -15.02 -18.63
N PHE A 110 -6.93 -15.08 -17.67
CA PHE A 110 -6.92 -16.12 -16.63
C PHE A 110 -8.10 -15.97 -15.67
N ALA A 111 -8.43 -14.76 -15.28
CA ALA A 111 -9.55 -14.43 -14.41
C ALA A 111 -10.90 -14.84 -15.04
N GLU A 112 -11.06 -14.70 -16.35
CA GLU A 112 -12.27 -15.14 -17.07
C GLU A 112 -12.42 -16.66 -17.10
N ASN A 113 -11.32 -17.42 -17.19
CA ASN A 113 -11.31 -18.87 -17.20
C ASN A 113 -11.51 -19.52 -15.83
N GLN A 114 -11.32 -18.79 -14.73
CA GLN A 114 -11.48 -19.29 -13.34
C GLN A 114 -12.92 -19.15 -12.79
N LYS A 115 -13.89 -18.68 -13.58
CA LYS A 115 -15.30 -18.55 -13.18
C LYS A 115 -15.97 -19.84 -12.65
N ALA A 116 -15.31 -20.99 -12.89
CA ALA A 116 -15.84 -22.31 -12.46
C ALA A 116 -15.40 -22.77 -11.06
N ASN A 117 -14.43 -22.08 -10.42
CA ASN A 117 -13.90 -22.47 -9.12
C ASN A 117 -14.11 -21.32 -8.15
N GLU A 118 -14.87 -21.50 -7.11
CA GLU A 118 -15.26 -20.62 -5.99
C GLU A 118 -14.16 -19.69 -5.41
N ILE A 119 -13.13 -19.36 -6.17
CA ILE A 119 -12.02 -18.48 -5.77
C ILE A 119 -12.39 -17.05 -6.13
N GLN A 120 -12.61 -16.22 -5.13
CA GLN A 120 -12.78 -14.80 -5.32
C GLN A 120 -11.43 -14.17 -5.70
N TYR A 121 -11.37 -13.48 -6.83
CA TYR A 121 -10.21 -12.73 -7.28
C TYR A 121 -10.58 -11.27 -7.55
N ASN A 122 -9.59 -10.39 -7.46
CA ASN A 122 -9.74 -8.98 -7.81
C ASN A 122 -8.49 -8.51 -8.56
N LEU A 123 -8.68 -7.76 -9.64
CA LEU A 123 -7.59 -7.03 -10.26
C LEU A 123 -7.10 -5.95 -9.28
N SER A 124 -5.80 -5.84 -9.14
CA SER A 124 -5.20 -4.91 -8.19
C SER A 124 -3.86 -4.38 -8.71
N ARG A 125 -3.52 -3.16 -8.28
CA ARG A 125 -2.20 -2.57 -8.47
C ARG A 125 -1.46 -2.41 -7.14
N ARG A 126 -1.71 -3.30 -6.22
CA ARG A 126 -1.22 -3.28 -4.83
C ARG A 126 0.30 -3.08 -4.73
N PHE A 127 1.05 -3.56 -5.71
CA PHE A 127 2.50 -3.45 -5.76
C PHE A 127 2.99 -2.61 -6.95
N ASN A 128 2.26 -1.53 -7.30
CA ASN A 128 2.58 -0.64 -8.41
C ASN A 128 2.69 -1.37 -9.77
N ARG A 129 2.07 -2.54 -9.85
CA ARG A 129 2.05 -3.43 -11.00
C ARG A 129 0.67 -4.06 -11.12
N ASP A 130 0.22 -4.26 -12.35
CA ASP A 130 -1.01 -5.00 -12.59
C ASP A 130 -0.85 -6.44 -12.08
N GLY A 131 -1.88 -6.94 -11.44
CA GLY A 131 -1.89 -8.26 -10.84
C GLY A 131 -3.27 -8.67 -10.34
N LEU A 132 -3.33 -9.86 -9.77
CA LEU A 132 -4.54 -10.42 -9.18
C LEU A 132 -4.36 -10.69 -7.69
N ASP A 133 -5.31 -10.22 -6.90
CA ASP A 133 -5.48 -10.60 -5.51
C ASP A 133 -6.42 -11.81 -5.42
N TYR A 134 -5.98 -12.87 -4.76
CA TYR A 134 -6.78 -14.06 -4.47
C TYR A 134 -6.99 -14.23 -2.98
N TRP A 135 -8.25 -14.45 -2.62
CA TRP A 135 -8.62 -14.77 -1.26
C TRP A 135 -8.84 -16.26 -1.12
N ILE A 136 -8.06 -16.91 -0.25
CA ILE A 136 -8.06 -18.36 -0.08
C ILE A 136 -8.36 -18.71 1.37
N SER A 137 -9.33 -19.60 1.59
CA SER A 137 -9.60 -20.16 2.91
C SER A 137 -8.43 -21.04 3.38
N LYS A 138 -8.24 -21.12 4.71
CA LYS A 138 -7.22 -21.96 5.33
C LYS A 138 -7.36 -23.42 4.86
N GLY A 139 -6.28 -23.98 4.32
CA GLY A 139 -6.25 -25.35 3.81
C GLY A 139 -6.46 -25.50 2.30
N SER A 140 -6.86 -24.44 1.62
CA SER A 140 -6.91 -24.40 0.15
C SER A 140 -5.57 -23.97 -0.44
N HIS A 141 -5.30 -24.37 -1.69
CA HIS A 141 -4.08 -24.01 -2.42
C HIS A 141 -4.42 -23.24 -3.68
N CYS A 142 -3.74 -22.12 -3.89
CA CYS A 142 -3.81 -21.40 -5.15
C CYS A 142 -3.00 -22.16 -6.21
N ARG A 143 -3.61 -22.39 -7.39
CA ARG A 143 -2.90 -22.92 -8.55
C ARG A 143 -2.82 -21.82 -9.60
N TYR A 144 -1.63 -21.37 -9.89
CA TYR A 144 -1.34 -20.44 -11.00
C TYR A 144 -0.57 -21.15 -12.11
N SER A 145 -0.43 -20.51 -13.27
CA SER A 145 0.26 -21.07 -14.43
C SER A 145 1.74 -21.36 -14.10
N HIS A 146 2.33 -22.28 -14.83
CA HIS A 146 3.68 -22.80 -14.60
C HIS A 146 4.84 -21.78 -14.74
N ASN A 147 4.56 -20.55 -15.17
CA ASN A 147 5.58 -19.52 -15.43
C ASN A 147 5.68 -18.45 -14.33
N VAL A 148 5.07 -18.67 -13.16
CA VAL A 148 5.08 -17.72 -12.05
C VAL A 148 6.04 -18.20 -10.98
N GLU A 149 6.96 -17.34 -10.56
CA GLU A 149 7.92 -17.63 -9.51
C GLU A 149 7.34 -17.29 -8.13
N ASN A 150 7.36 -18.25 -7.21
CA ASN A 150 6.95 -18.03 -5.83
C ASN A 150 8.05 -17.33 -5.05
N LEU A 151 7.74 -16.17 -4.48
CA LEU A 151 8.69 -15.43 -3.65
C LEU A 151 8.68 -15.94 -2.20
N THR A 152 9.87 -16.10 -1.64
CA THR A 152 10.07 -16.21 -0.19
C THR A 152 9.76 -14.86 0.49
N PRO A 153 9.57 -14.79 1.82
CA PRO A 153 9.35 -13.53 2.53
C PRO A 153 10.46 -12.49 2.27
N ASP A 154 11.72 -12.86 2.24
CA ASP A 154 12.83 -11.95 1.97
C ASP A 154 12.84 -11.46 0.52
N GLN A 155 12.52 -12.34 -0.44
CA GLN A 155 12.36 -11.96 -1.83
C GLN A 155 11.16 -11.04 -2.04
N PHE A 156 10.05 -11.29 -1.34
CA PHE A 156 8.89 -10.38 -1.35
C PHE A 156 9.25 -9.00 -0.82
N GLU A 157 10.01 -8.89 0.27
CA GLU A 157 10.45 -7.60 0.80
C GLU A 157 11.36 -6.88 -0.21
N SER A 158 12.27 -7.60 -0.85
CA SER A 158 13.11 -7.07 -1.94
C SER A 158 12.28 -6.57 -3.12
N PHE A 159 11.27 -7.34 -3.53
CA PHE A 159 10.34 -6.95 -4.59
C PHE A 159 9.55 -5.68 -4.22
N ARG A 160 8.96 -5.63 -3.03
CA ARG A 160 8.19 -4.48 -2.52
C ARG A 160 9.02 -3.18 -2.57
N ILE A 161 10.24 -3.23 -2.03
CA ILE A 161 11.15 -2.07 -1.99
C ILE A 161 11.53 -1.63 -3.41
N ALA A 162 11.83 -2.57 -4.29
CA ALA A 162 12.15 -2.29 -5.69
C ALA A 162 10.97 -1.67 -6.45
N GLN A 163 9.73 -2.03 -6.11
CA GLN A 163 8.52 -1.42 -6.66
C GLN A 163 8.15 -0.07 -6.01
N GLY A 164 8.88 0.36 -4.98
CA GLY A 164 8.60 1.63 -4.30
C GLY A 164 7.35 1.61 -3.43
N VAL A 165 6.90 0.45 -2.99
CA VAL A 165 5.67 0.29 -2.20
C VAL A 165 5.96 0.46 -0.71
N PRO A 166 5.39 1.48 -0.04
CA PRO A 166 5.55 1.66 1.40
C PRO A 166 4.80 0.58 2.19
N ARG A 167 5.28 0.28 3.38
CA ARG A 167 4.69 -0.71 4.30
C ARG A 167 4.49 -0.11 5.69
N TRP A 168 3.39 -0.51 6.33
CA TRP A 168 3.11 -0.14 7.73
C TRP A 168 4.19 -0.69 8.67
N GLY A 169 4.65 0.15 9.60
CA GLY A 169 5.75 -0.16 10.52
C GLY A 169 7.15 0.00 9.93
N ALA A 170 7.25 0.30 8.63
CA ALA A 170 8.53 0.66 7.98
C ALA A 170 8.50 2.09 7.47
N GLU A 171 7.70 2.39 6.46
CA GLU A 171 7.51 3.72 5.86
C GLU A 171 6.24 4.42 6.37
N LEU A 172 5.23 3.66 6.76
CA LEU A 172 3.94 4.17 7.20
C LEU A 172 3.74 3.94 8.69
N ASP A 173 3.24 4.97 9.36
CA ASP A 173 2.86 4.96 10.78
C ASP A 173 1.76 6.01 11.05
N GLU A 174 1.33 6.12 12.31
CA GLU A 174 0.31 7.09 12.74
C GLU A 174 0.76 8.56 12.64
N ASN A 175 2.02 8.83 12.38
CA ASN A 175 2.57 10.18 12.17
C ASN A 175 2.70 10.54 10.68
N THR A 176 2.46 9.60 9.79
CA THR A 176 2.62 9.79 8.36
C THR A 176 1.41 10.53 7.77
N LEU A 177 1.67 11.50 6.89
CA LEU A 177 0.67 12.05 5.99
C LEU A 177 0.69 11.23 4.69
N PRO A 178 -0.46 10.79 4.13
CA PRO A 178 -0.49 10.00 2.88
C PRO A 178 0.31 10.64 1.75
N VAL A 179 0.26 11.97 1.63
CA VAL A 179 1.00 12.75 0.62
C VAL A 179 2.52 12.63 0.77
N GLU A 180 3.04 12.48 2.00
CA GLU A 180 4.48 12.27 2.24
C GLU A 180 4.97 10.94 1.67
N ALA A 181 4.11 9.92 1.71
CA ALA A 181 4.38 8.57 1.23
C ALA A 181 4.00 8.36 -0.26
N GLY A 182 3.50 9.40 -0.94
CA GLY A 182 3.06 9.32 -2.33
C GLY A 182 1.74 8.56 -2.53
N LEU A 183 0.99 8.30 -1.46
CA LEU A 183 -0.27 7.55 -1.50
C LEU A 183 -1.45 8.37 -2.02
N ASP A 184 -1.29 9.68 -2.18
CA ASP A 184 -2.36 10.58 -2.62
C ASP A 184 -2.75 10.40 -4.10
N ARG A 185 -2.01 9.63 -4.87
CA ARG A 185 -2.26 9.41 -6.29
C ARG A 185 -3.39 8.44 -6.55
N ASP A 186 -3.50 7.38 -5.76
CA ASP A 186 -4.47 6.30 -5.93
C ASP A 186 -5.33 6.02 -4.69
N CYS A 187 -4.89 6.47 -3.50
CA CYS A 187 -5.63 6.28 -2.25
C CYS A 187 -6.61 7.41 -1.93
N ILE A 188 -6.54 8.56 -2.61
CA ILE A 188 -7.33 9.75 -2.26
C ILE A 188 -8.11 10.25 -3.46
N ASP A 189 -9.43 10.29 -3.31
CA ASP A 189 -10.29 11.01 -4.26
C ASP A 189 -10.57 12.42 -3.75
N TYR A 190 -10.04 13.42 -4.44
CA TYR A 190 -10.19 14.83 -4.09
C TYR A 190 -11.54 15.44 -4.49
N HIS A 191 -12.36 14.69 -5.24
CA HIS A 191 -13.65 15.15 -5.77
C HIS A 191 -14.86 14.51 -5.09
N LYS A 192 -14.61 13.59 -4.15
CA LYS A 192 -15.66 12.94 -3.37
C LYS A 192 -16.22 13.83 -2.27
N GLY A 193 -17.32 13.38 -1.64
CA GLY A 193 -17.91 14.00 -0.45
C GLY A 193 -17.00 13.95 0.78
N CYS A 194 -17.47 14.51 1.88
CA CYS A 194 -16.68 14.66 3.12
C CYS A 194 -16.25 13.30 3.71
N TYR A 195 -15.05 13.26 4.24
CA TYR A 195 -14.51 12.15 4.99
C TYR A 195 -13.57 12.65 6.10
N ILE A 196 -13.26 11.80 7.09
CA ILE A 196 -12.43 12.18 8.24
C ILE A 196 -11.01 12.50 7.76
N GLY A 197 -10.50 13.68 8.12
CA GLY A 197 -9.16 14.17 7.76
C GLY A 197 -9.09 14.95 6.44
N GLN A 198 -10.18 15.03 5.68
CA GLN A 198 -10.22 15.68 4.35
C GLN A 198 -9.72 17.13 4.35
N GLU A 199 -10.04 17.92 5.38
CA GLU A 199 -9.68 19.35 5.42
C GLU A 199 -8.16 19.55 5.30
N VAL A 200 -7.37 18.80 6.08
CA VAL A 200 -5.91 18.87 6.06
C VAL A 200 -5.36 18.44 4.70
N ILE A 201 -5.89 17.34 4.16
CA ILE A 201 -5.43 16.78 2.87
C ILE A 201 -5.77 17.73 1.72
N SER A 202 -6.98 18.27 1.67
CA SER A 202 -7.38 19.25 0.65
C SER A 202 -6.58 20.54 0.73
N ARG A 203 -6.25 21.01 1.94
CA ARG A 203 -5.38 22.18 2.14
C ARG A 203 -3.96 21.93 1.65
N LEU A 204 -3.40 20.74 1.92
CA LEU A 204 -2.08 20.36 1.39
C LEU A 204 -2.06 20.33 -0.14
N LYS A 205 -3.14 19.86 -0.76
CA LYS A 205 -3.28 19.81 -2.23
C LYS A 205 -3.36 21.20 -2.85
N SER A 206 -4.12 22.13 -2.24
CA SER A 206 -4.47 23.42 -2.86
C SER A 206 -3.40 24.49 -2.66
N VAL A 207 -2.85 24.64 -1.46
CA VAL A 207 -1.95 25.75 -1.09
C VAL A 207 -0.73 25.32 -0.27
N GLY A 208 -0.71 24.07 0.17
CA GLY A 208 0.32 23.54 1.04
C GLY A 208 1.38 22.72 0.31
N HIS A 209 2.32 22.24 1.08
CA HIS A 209 3.29 21.23 0.69
C HIS A 209 3.73 20.44 1.91
N VAL A 210 4.19 19.22 1.69
CA VAL A 210 4.85 18.43 2.73
C VAL A 210 6.33 18.77 2.81
N ASN A 211 6.91 18.63 3.99
CA ASN A 211 8.33 18.96 4.21
C ASN A 211 9.27 17.83 3.77
N ARG A 212 8.77 16.60 3.72
CA ARG A 212 9.51 15.38 3.34
C ARG A 212 8.71 14.56 2.35
N LEU A 213 9.39 13.76 1.57
CA LEU A 213 8.80 12.82 0.64
C LEU A 213 9.51 11.48 0.75
N LEU A 214 8.74 10.42 0.63
CA LEU A 214 9.27 9.08 0.42
C LEU A 214 9.79 8.99 -1.02
N ILE A 215 11.02 8.52 -1.16
CA ILE A 215 11.69 8.33 -2.46
C ILE A 215 12.27 6.93 -2.53
N ARG A 216 12.54 6.49 -3.75
CA ARG A 216 13.33 5.31 -4.01
C ARG A 216 14.77 5.71 -4.34
N LEU A 217 15.71 4.97 -3.77
CA LEU A 217 17.14 5.13 -4.00
C LEU A 217 17.67 3.89 -4.71
N ILE A 218 18.60 4.11 -5.63
CA ILE A 218 19.35 3.04 -6.27
C ILE A 218 20.82 3.29 -6.04
N ALA A 219 21.53 2.26 -5.64
CA ALA A 219 22.96 2.24 -5.38
C ALA A 219 23.65 1.12 -6.18
N ASP A 220 24.97 1.19 -6.24
CA ASP A 220 25.79 0.13 -6.81
C ASP A 220 25.57 -1.21 -6.07
N LYS A 221 25.79 -2.30 -6.77
CA LYS A 221 25.64 -3.68 -6.24
C LYS A 221 26.51 -4.01 -5.02
N HIS A 222 27.55 -3.25 -4.79
CA HIS A 222 28.48 -3.42 -3.67
C HIS A 222 28.15 -2.52 -2.47
N SER A 223 27.15 -1.65 -2.61
CA SER A 223 26.73 -0.76 -1.54
C SER A 223 26.17 -1.53 -0.35
N THR A 224 26.48 -1.05 0.85
CA THR A 224 25.99 -1.57 2.12
C THR A 224 25.14 -0.49 2.77
N MET A 225 23.85 -0.62 2.66
CA MET A 225 22.88 0.28 3.30
C MET A 225 22.16 -0.46 4.42
N ALA A 226 21.65 0.27 5.38
CA ALA A 226 20.84 -0.28 6.44
C ALA A 226 19.68 0.67 6.78
N ARG A 227 18.60 0.12 7.31
CA ARG A 227 17.54 0.94 7.91
C ARG A 227 18.13 1.86 8.97
N GLY A 228 17.77 3.14 8.93
CA GLY A 228 18.28 4.15 9.84
C GLY A 228 19.52 4.90 9.36
N THR A 229 20.19 4.45 8.28
CA THR A 229 21.32 5.16 7.67
C THR A 229 20.92 6.59 7.31
N LYS A 230 21.69 7.56 7.76
CA LYS A 230 21.45 8.99 7.47
C LYS A 230 21.93 9.36 6.07
N LEU A 231 21.17 10.24 5.46
CA LEU A 231 21.41 10.76 4.11
C LEU A 231 21.81 12.22 4.15
N PHE A 232 22.78 12.59 3.32
CA PHE A 232 23.38 13.92 3.28
C PHE A 232 23.40 14.46 1.85
N PHE A 233 23.32 15.79 1.75
CA PHE A 233 23.60 16.57 0.56
C PHE A 233 24.45 17.77 0.99
N ASP A 234 25.64 17.94 0.41
CA ASP A 234 26.61 18.98 0.81
C ASP A 234 26.79 19.06 2.34
N GLU A 235 27.08 17.92 2.98
CA GLU A 235 27.28 17.75 4.43
C GLU A 235 26.03 18.02 5.30
N GLN A 236 24.90 18.45 4.71
CA GLN A 236 23.66 18.67 5.44
C GLN A 236 22.84 17.41 5.56
N PRO A 237 22.34 17.03 6.74
CA PRO A 237 21.45 15.89 6.90
C PRO A 237 20.08 16.20 6.25
N ILE A 238 19.69 15.37 5.29
CA ILE A 238 18.50 15.57 4.49
C ILE A 238 17.43 14.50 4.70
N GLY A 239 17.78 13.33 5.23
CA GLY A 239 16.84 12.22 5.35
C GLY A 239 17.42 10.97 6.00
N THR A 240 16.64 9.88 5.92
CA THR A 240 17.00 8.59 6.52
C THR A 240 16.41 7.45 5.69
N ILE A 241 17.17 6.36 5.51
CA ILE A 241 16.72 5.12 4.89
C ILE A 241 15.72 4.41 5.82
N THR A 242 14.59 3.99 5.28
CA THR A 242 13.54 3.27 6.00
C THR A 242 13.55 1.78 5.73
N SER A 243 13.86 1.38 4.50
CA SER A 243 13.98 -0.01 4.07
C SER A 243 15.04 -0.14 2.98
N GLU A 244 15.71 -1.29 2.92
CA GLU A 244 16.69 -1.60 1.88
C GLU A 244 16.64 -3.07 1.49
N ALA A 245 17.02 -3.38 0.26
CA ALA A 245 17.16 -4.74 -0.23
C ALA A 245 18.03 -4.82 -1.50
N ARG A 246 18.46 -6.01 -1.84
CA ARG A 246 18.99 -6.31 -3.18
C ARG A 246 17.81 -6.51 -4.12
N SER A 247 17.84 -5.84 -5.28
CA SER A 247 16.79 -6.04 -6.30
C SER A 247 16.83 -7.48 -6.84
N LEU A 248 15.64 -8.08 -7.06
CA LEU A 248 15.52 -9.40 -7.66
C LEU A 248 15.88 -9.41 -9.15
N ASP A 249 15.55 -8.33 -9.86
CA ASP A 249 15.68 -8.21 -11.30
C ASP A 249 16.96 -7.46 -11.73
N LEU A 250 17.51 -6.66 -10.82
CA LEU A 250 18.70 -5.83 -11.05
C LEU A 250 19.77 -6.22 -10.03
N GLU A 251 21.02 -6.27 -10.43
CA GLU A 251 22.12 -6.53 -9.48
C GLU A 251 22.39 -5.36 -8.50
N ASN A 252 21.53 -4.36 -8.47
CA ASN A 252 21.66 -3.14 -7.67
C ASN A 252 21.05 -3.32 -6.27
N VAL A 253 21.53 -2.49 -5.33
CA VAL A 253 20.86 -2.29 -4.05
C VAL A 253 19.83 -1.19 -4.19
N VAL A 254 18.63 -1.43 -3.69
CA VAL A 254 17.50 -0.49 -3.71
C VAL A 254 17.07 -0.17 -2.29
N ALA A 255 16.66 1.07 -2.06
CA ALA A 255 16.17 1.49 -0.76
C ALA A 255 14.96 2.44 -0.88
N LEU A 256 14.17 2.49 0.19
CA LEU A 256 13.18 3.55 0.42
C LEU A 256 13.72 4.47 1.51
N ALA A 257 13.48 5.76 1.36
CA ALA A 257 13.93 6.76 2.30
C ALA A 257 13.00 7.96 2.34
N TYR A 258 12.81 8.54 3.51
CA TYR A 258 12.26 9.88 3.62
C TYR A 258 13.37 10.91 3.52
N VAL A 259 13.21 11.86 2.59
CA VAL A 259 14.12 12.98 2.43
C VAL A 259 13.37 14.31 2.47
N LYS A 260 14.03 15.40 2.85
CA LYS A 260 13.48 16.73 2.72
C LYS A 260 13.08 16.98 1.25
N ARG A 261 11.92 17.58 1.03
CA ARG A 261 11.33 17.80 -0.30
C ARG A 261 12.28 18.43 -1.31
N ALA A 262 13.13 19.37 -0.86
CA ALA A 262 14.09 20.05 -1.73
C ALA A 262 15.08 19.10 -2.45
N TYR A 263 15.28 17.88 -1.91
CA TYR A 263 16.24 16.90 -2.41
C TYR A 263 15.58 15.66 -3.00
N SER A 264 14.26 15.68 -3.23
CA SER A 264 13.50 14.53 -3.73
C SER A 264 13.41 14.44 -5.25
N THR A 265 14.04 15.34 -5.99
CA THR A 265 14.00 15.36 -7.45
C THR A 265 14.75 14.16 -8.02
N PRO A 266 14.15 13.40 -8.97
CA PRO A 266 14.84 12.28 -9.62
C PRO A 266 16.13 12.71 -10.28
N GLY A 267 17.16 11.87 -10.18
CA GLY A 267 18.52 12.17 -10.66
C GLY A 267 19.38 12.91 -9.65
N THR A 268 18.84 13.39 -8.53
CA THR A 268 19.65 14.00 -7.47
C THR A 268 20.61 12.96 -6.89
N MET A 269 21.88 13.33 -6.78
CA MET A 269 22.90 12.51 -6.12
C MET A 269 22.96 12.89 -4.65
N ILE A 270 22.82 11.90 -3.78
CA ILE A 270 22.91 12.04 -2.33
C ILE A 270 23.95 11.07 -1.78
N VAL A 271 24.41 11.29 -0.56
CA VAL A 271 25.48 10.51 0.06
C VAL A 271 25.01 9.97 1.40
N THR A 272 25.37 8.72 1.74
CA THR A 272 25.17 8.18 3.08
C THR A 272 26.22 8.72 4.05
N GLU A 273 25.98 8.56 5.36
CA GLU A 273 26.96 8.87 6.41
C GLU A 273 28.31 8.11 6.25
N ASN A 274 28.30 6.99 5.51
CA ASN A 274 29.49 6.18 5.22
C ASN A 274 30.15 6.55 3.87
N GLY A 275 29.66 7.59 3.18
CA GLY A 275 30.22 8.10 1.92
C GLY A 275 29.74 7.39 0.66
N GLU A 276 28.75 6.49 0.74
CA GLU A 276 28.19 5.83 -0.44
C GLU A 276 27.30 6.78 -1.24
N ARG A 277 27.41 6.72 -2.56
CA ARG A 277 26.64 7.58 -3.49
C ARG A 277 25.37 6.87 -3.95
N LEU A 278 24.25 7.57 -3.86
CA LEU A 278 22.92 7.08 -4.19
C LEU A 278 22.25 8.03 -5.17
N THR A 279 21.48 7.49 -6.09
CA THR A 279 20.66 8.29 -7.01
C THR A 279 19.19 8.22 -6.59
N VAL A 280 18.55 9.39 -6.55
CA VAL A 280 17.12 9.53 -6.28
C VAL A 280 16.32 9.09 -7.50
N HIS A 281 15.33 8.26 -7.27
CA HIS A 281 14.34 7.84 -8.25
C HIS A 281 12.92 8.11 -7.74
N THR A 282 11.97 8.29 -8.65
CA THR A 282 10.56 8.34 -8.29
C THR A 282 10.12 6.98 -7.71
N LEU A 283 9.17 7.04 -6.79
CA LEU A 283 8.34 5.87 -6.53
C LEU A 283 7.62 5.55 -7.84
N GLN A 284 7.71 4.33 -8.32
CA GLN A 284 6.88 3.89 -9.44
C GLN A 284 5.47 3.69 -8.90
N LEU A 285 4.65 4.70 -8.99
CA LEU A 285 3.21 4.63 -8.67
C LEU A 285 2.41 4.84 -9.94
#